data_d615beaf76c525e1fa33a3fea7fe41c3
#
_entry.id   d615beaf76c525e1fa33a3fea7fe41c3
#
_cell.length_a   1.000
_cell.length_b   1.000
_cell.length_c   1.000
_cell.angle_alpha   90.00
_cell.angle_beta   90.00
_cell.angle_gamma   90.00
#
_symmetry.space_group_name_H-M   'P 1'
#
loop_
_entity.id
_entity.type
_entity.pdbx_description
1 polymer ?
#
loop_
_entity_poly.entity_id
_entity_poly.type
_entity_poly.pdbx_seq_one_letter_code
_entity_poly.pdbx_strand_id
1 'polypeptide(L)'
;MPILEISDLSKNFGGLKAVTGFSLTLEENEIVGLIGPNGAGKTTIFNLITGIFPVSSGSIKFMGKSILGMPPYKITQLGIARTFQNIRLFKKCTVLDNVRTVFHPRINYGLLDSFLRIARYSAEEERITARSLELLKTMNLADRAEMTAANLPYGDQRRLEIARALAGEPKLLLLDEPAAGMNPSEVGTLVELIRFIRDHFKITILLIEHQMGVVMNVCERLVVLDFGEIIAAGLPEEIRNNKKVLEAYLGKGVTVA
;
A
#
# COMPACT_ATOMS: atom_id res chain seq x y z
N MET A 1 -14.37 11.19 9.81
CA MET A 1 -14.66 9.80 10.29
C MET A 1 -13.45 8.94 9.96
N PRO A 2 -13.00 8.10 10.89
CA PRO A 2 -11.87 7.25 10.58
C PRO A 2 -12.17 6.33 9.39
N ILE A 3 -11.20 6.23 8.47
CA ILE A 3 -11.31 5.35 7.31
C ILE A 3 -10.99 3.90 7.66
N LEU A 4 -10.05 3.69 8.60
CA LEU A 4 -9.67 2.38 9.13
C LEU A 4 -9.60 2.43 10.65
N GLU A 5 -10.26 1.48 11.31
CA GLU A 5 -10.23 1.29 12.76
C GLU A 5 -9.78 -0.14 13.06
N ILE A 6 -8.70 -0.29 13.78
CA ILE A 6 -8.18 -1.57 14.26
C ILE A 6 -8.16 -1.51 15.78
N SER A 7 -8.76 -2.50 16.45
CA SER A 7 -8.83 -2.57 17.91
C SER A 7 -8.39 -3.94 18.41
N ASP A 8 -7.40 -3.93 19.32
CA ASP A 8 -6.85 -5.09 20.02
C ASP A 8 -6.51 -6.28 19.11
N LEU A 9 -6.01 -5.96 17.90
CA LEU A 9 -5.72 -6.94 16.88
C LEU A 9 -4.55 -7.83 17.29
N SER A 10 -4.76 -9.15 17.27
CA SER A 10 -3.70 -10.11 17.58
C SER A 10 -3.64 -11.22 16.56
N LYS A 11 -2.41 -11.73 16.33
CA LYS A 11 -2.14 -12.86 15.44
C LYS A 11 -1.11 -13.79 16.02
N ASN A 12 -1.50 -15.06 16.16
CA ASN A 12 -0.64 -16.15 16.58
C ASN A 12 -0.42 -17.13 15.42
N PHE A 13 0.80 -17.59 15.24
CA PHE A 13 1.18 -18.70 14.36
C PHE A 13 1.70 -19.85 15.22
N GLY A 14 0.84 -20.81 15.52
CA GLY A 14 1.17 -21.84 16.52
C GLY A 14 1.49 -21.17 17.87
N GLY A 15 2.70 -21.41 18.39
CA GLY A 15 3.18 -20.82 19.64
C GLY A 15 3.74 -19.40 19.51
N LEU A 16 3.97 -18.89 18.29
CA LEU A 16 4.56 -17.56 18.06
C LEU A 16 3.48 -16.50 18.04
N LYS A 17 3.56 -15.51 18.94
CA LYS A 17 2.75 -14.30 18.93
C LYS A 17 3.40 -13.28 17.98
N ALA A 18 2.87 -13.17 16.76
CA ALA A 18 3.42 -12.26 15.74
C ALA A 18 2.89 -10.83 15.85
N VAL A 19 1.69 -10.64 16.40
CA VAL A 19 1.07 -9.35 16.70
C VAL A 19 0.25 -9.53 17.97
N THR A 20 0.35 -8.57 18.91
CA THR A 20 -0.36 -8.59 20.20
C THR A 20 -0.99 -7.24 20.49
N GLY A 21 -2.33 -7.20 20.57
CA GLY A 21 -3.07 -6.02 21.03
C GLY A 21 -2.89 -4.77 20.15
N PHE A 22 -2.59 -4.93 18.85
CA PHE A 22 -2.36 -3.81 17.96
C PHE A 22 -3.64 -3.00 17.73
N SER A 23 -3.58 -1.70 18.01
CA SER A 23 -4.68 -0.76 17.80
C SER A 23 -4.21 0.43 16.97
N LEU A 24 -4.96 0.77 15.93
CA LEU A 24 -4.64 1.88 15.03
C LEU A 24 -5.93 2.47 14.45
N THR A 25 -6.01 3.79 14.44
CA THR A 25 -7.05 4.52 13.72
C THR A 25 -6.40 5.36 12.63
N LEU A 26 -6.91 5.30 11.40
CA LEU A 26 -6.49 6.16 10.29
C LEU A 26 -7.63 7.11 9.94
N GLU A 27 -7.32 8.39 9.84
CA GLU A 27 -8.25 9.40 9.34
C GLU A 27 -8.16 9.51 7.80
N GLU A 28 -9.20 10.09 7.19
CA GLU A 28 -9.20 10.30 5.74
C GLU A 28 -8.07 11.26 5.32
N ASN A 29 -7.43 10.93 4.19
CA ASN A 29 -6.35 11.72 3.57
C ASN A 29 -5.08 11.88 4.44
N GLU A 30 -4.86 10.99 5.40
CA GLU A 30 -3.68 10.93 6.27
C GLU A 30 -2.60 10.03 5.68
N ILE A 31 -1.31 10.35 5.90
CA ILE A 31 -0.19 9.44 5.64
C ILE A 31 0.40 9.00 6.98
N VAL A 32 0.22 7.73 7.32
CA VAL A 32 0.74 7.13 8.55
C VAL A 32 1.85 6.14 8.22
N GLY A 33 2.97 6.23 8.93
CA GLY A 33 4.07 5.28 8.84
C GLY A 33 3.98 4.20 9.92
N LEU A 34 4.06 2.94 9.51
CA LEU A 34 4.23 1.79 10.40
C LEU A 34 5.68 1.32 10.31
N ILE A 35 6.48 1.63 11.32
CA ILE A 35 7.92 1.36 11.34
C ILE A 35 8.30 0.38 12.45
N GLY A 36 9.54 -0.07 12.45
CA GLY A 36 10.07 -1.00 13.46
C GLY A 36 11.14 -1.92 12.87
N PRO A 37 11.89 -2.64 13.71
CA PRO A 37 12.90 -3.60 13.27
C PRO A 37 12.36 -4.69 12.34
N ASN A 38 13.27 -5.42 11.67
CA ASN A 38 12.90 -6.61 10.92
C ASN A 38 12.29 -7.66 11.85
N GLY A 39 11.19 -8.27 11.44
CA GLY A 39 10.48 -9.24 12.29
C GLY A 39 9.52 -8.61 13.32
N ALA A 40 9.41 -7.29 13.43
CA ALA A 40 8.51 -6.62 14.38
C ALA A 40 7.01 -6.88 14.15
N GLY A 41 6.59 -7.48 13.03
CA GLY A 41 5.19 -7.80 12.76
C GLY A 41 4.51 -6.90 11.72
N LYS A 42 5.20 -5.90 11.15
CA LYS A 42 4.64 -4.93 10.19
C LYS A 42 3.91 -5.57 9.01
N THR A 43 4.59 -6.44 8.28
CA THR A 43 4.00 -7.17 7.12
C THR A 43 2.86 -8.09 7.55
N THR A 44 2.90 -8.62 8.77
CA THR A 44 1.79 -9.40 9.34
C THR A 44 0.54 -8.53 9.48
N ILE A 45 0.66 -7.30 9.98
CA ILE A 45 -0.46 -6.34 10.06
C ILE A 45 -1.05 -6.07 8.67
N PHE A 46 -0.22 -5.81 7.66
CA PHE A 46 -0.71 -5.64 6.28
C PHE A 46 -1.45 -6.89 5.76
N ASN A 47 -0.94 -8.09 6.07
CA ASN A 47 -1.61 -9.34 5.70
C ASN A 47 -2.95 -9.54 6.41
N LEU A 48 -3.08 -9.06 7.66
CA LEU A 48 -4.34 -9.09 8.41
C LEU A 48 -5.35 -8.09 7.83
N ILE A 49 -4.95 -6.84 7.54
CA ILE A 49 -5.80 -5.81 6.93
C ILE A 49 -6.31 -6.27 5.55
N THR A 50 -5.46 -6.94 4.77
CA THR A 50 -5.80 -7.39 3.41
C THR A 50 -6.46 -8.77 3.34
N GLY A 51 -6.75 -9.41 4.50
CA GLY A 51 -7.42 -10.69 4.58
C GLY A 51 -6.60 -11.89 4.10
N ILE A 52 -5.27 -11.72 3.90
CA ILE A 52 -4.35 -12.81 3.54
C ILE A 52 -4.20 -13.77 4.73
N PHE A 53 -4.16 -13.25 5.95
CA PHE A 53 -4.14 -14.05 7.16
C PHE A 53 -5.43 -13.85 7.95
N PRO A 54 -6.00 -14.91 8.53
CA PRO A 54 -7.09 -14.78 9.48
C PRO A 54 -6.58 -14.18 10.79
N VAL A 55 -7.40 -13.29 11.38
CA VAL A 55 -7.15 -12.68 12.69
C VAL A 55 -7.33 -13.73 13.81
N SER A 56 -6.52 -13.70 14.87
CA SER A 56 -6.70 -14.56 16.05
C SER A 56 -7.68 -13.93 17.04
N SER A 57 -7.58 -12.60 17.27
CA SER A 57 -8.52 -11.82 18.10
C SER A 57 -8.47 -10.33 17.72
N GLY A 58 -9.46 -9.58 18.16
CA GLY A 58 -9.59 -8.16 17.86
C GLY A 58 -10.53 -7.86 16.69
N SER A 59 -10.54 -6.63 16.21
CA SER A 59 -11.43 -6.20 15.14
C SER A 59 -10.73 -5.29 14.14
N ILE A 60 -11.22 -5.32 12.88
CA ILE A 60 -10.82 -4.40 11.82
C ILE A 60 -12.09 -3.88 11.15
N LYS A 61 -12.26 -2.56 11.14
CA LYS A 61 -13.35 -1.90 10.42
C LYS A 61 -12.77 -0.96 9.37
N PHE A 62 -13.33 -1.02 8.19
CA PHE A 62 -13.03 -0.09 7.10
C PHE A 62 -14.30 0.68 6.74
N MET A 63 -14.25 2.01 6.82
CA MET A 63 -15.41 2.91 6.64
C MET A 63 -16.62 2.44 7.49
N GLY A 64 -16.37 2.12 8.76
CA GLY A 64 -17.35 1.66 9.73
C GLY A 64 -17.83 0.21 9.56
N LYS A 65 -17.43 -0.50 8.49
CA LYS A 65 -17.83 -1.90 8.22
C LYS A 65 -16.73 -2.88 8.62
N SER A 66 -17.08 -3.95 9.33
CA SER A 66 -16.13 -5.03 9.62
C SER A 66 -15.68 -5.71 8.34
N ILE A 67 -14.36 -5.89 8.21
CA ILE A 67 -13.75 -6.64 7.10
C ILE A 67 -13.17 -8.00 7.53
N LEU A 68 -13.41 -8.39 8.79
CA LEU A 68 -12.95 -9.67 9.32
C LEU A 68 -13.53 -10.84 8.53
N GLY A 69 -12.66 -11.80 8.18
CA GLY A 69 -13.06 -13.00 7.44
C GLY A 69 -13.42 -12.78 5.97
N MET A 70 -13.30 -11.53 5.48
CA MET A 70 -13.50 -11.26 4.07
C MET A 70 -12.28 -11.73 3.26
N PRO A 71 -12.48 -12.37 2.10
CA PRO A 71 -11.39 -12.74 1.21
C PRO A 71 -10.76 -11.47 0.57
N PRO A 72 -9.46 -11.52 0.21
CA PRO A 72 -8.70 -10.36 -0.29
C PRO A 72 -9.37 -9.59 -1.43
N TYR A 73 -9.98 -10.30 -2.39
CA TYR A 73 -10.63 -9.66 -3.53
C TYR A 73 -11.84 -8.78 -3.12
N LYS A 74 -12.61 -9.18 -2.07
CA LYS A 74 -13.70 -8.35 -1.54
C LYS A 74 -13.17 -7.12 -0.83
N ILE A 75 -12.08 -7.27 -0.07
CA ILE A 75 -11.42 -6.13 0.60
C ILE A 75 -10.91 -5.12 -0.43
N THR A 76 -10.31 -5.60 -1.53
CA THR A 76 -9.89 -4.74 -2.65
C THR A 76 -11.09 -4.04 -3.29
N GLN A 77 -12.23 -4.72 -3.49
CA GLN A 77 -13.46 -4.13 -4.03
C GLN A 77 -14.06 -3.05 -3.12
N LEU A 78 -13.85 -3.14 -1.80
CA LEU A 78 -14.26 -2.09 -0.87
C LEU A 78 -13.40 -0.82 -0.97
N GLY A 79 -12.21 -0.90 -1.59
CA GLY A 79 -11.33 0.25 -1.79
C GLY A 79 -10.03 0.21 -0.98
N ILE A 80 -9.56 -0.96 -0.56
CA ILE A 80 -8.21 -1.15 0.01
C ILE A 80 -7.30 -1.74 -1.06
N ALA A 81 -6.28 -0.99 -1.49
CA ALA A 81 -5.26 -1.50 -2.39
C ALA A 81 -3.92 -1.65 -1.66
N ARG A 82 -3.05 -2.54 -2.16
CA ARG A 82 -1.72 -2.78 -1.61
C ARG A 82 -0.70 -2.97 -2.72
N THR A 83 0.48 -2.35 -2.55
CA THR A 83 1.71 -2.76 -3.23
C THR A 83 2.45 -3.82 -2.40
N PHE A 84 3.45 -4.45 -2.97
CA PHE A 84 4.22 -5.48 -2.27
C PHE A 84 5.70 -5.11 -2.26
N GLN A 85 6.43 -5.56 -1.24
CA GLN A 85 7.88 -5.37 -1.14
C GLN A 85 8.59 -5.84 -2.42
N ASN A 86 8.28 -7.06 -2.89
CA ASN A 86 8.70 -7.54 -4.19
C ASN A 86 7.67 -7.13 -5.26
N ILE A 87 8.08 -6.38 -6.25
CA ILE A 87 7.23 -5.88 -7.34
C ILE A 87 6.47 -7.04 -8.00
N ARG A 88 5.12 -6.95 -8.02
CA ARG A 88 4.24 -7.96 -8.59
C ARG A 88 3.56 -7.45 -9.86
N LEU A 89 4.33 -7.32 -10.93
CA LEU A 89 3.80 -6.98 -12.26
C LEU A 89 3.58 -8.22 -13.12
N PHE A 90 2.67 -8.10 -14.07
CA PHE A 90 2.56 -9.03 -15.18
C PHE A 90 3.71 -8.74 -16.16
N LYS A 91 4.88 -9.33 -15.89
CA LYS A 91 6.15 -9.00 -16.55
C LYS A 91 6.14 -9.15 -18.06
N LYS A 92 5.32 -10.07 -18.61
CA LYS A 92 5.20 -10.33 -20.05
C LYS A 92 4.14 -9.45 -20.74
N CYS A 93 3.33 -8.73 -19.97
CA CYS A 93 2.33 -7.78 -20.50
C CYS A 93 2.95 -6.40 -20.69
N THR A 94 2.29 -5.57 -21.50
CA THR A 94 2.66 -4.16 -21.65
C THR A 94 2.44 -3.37 -20.36
N VAL A 95 3.03 -2.20 -20.26
CA VAL A 95 2.78 -1.22 -19.19
C VAL A 95 1.30 -0.88 -19.13
N LEU A 96 0.69 -0.63 -20.28
CA LEU A 96 -0.74 -0.34 -20.40
C LEU A 96 -1.61 -1.50 -19.91
N ASP A 97 -1.33 -2.73 -20.35
CA ASP A 97 -2.12 -3.90 -19.97
C ASP A 97 -2.04 -4.20 -18.47
N ASN A 98 -0.89 -3.93 -17.83
CA ASN A 98 -0.77 -4.05 -16.38
C ASN A 98 -1.81 -3.18 -15.64
N VAL A 99 -2.08 -1.98 -16.13
CA VAL A 99 -3.08 -1.09 -15.53
C VAL A 99 -4.50 -1.52 -15.92
N ARG A 100 -4.73 -1.86 -17.19
CA ARG A 100 -6.05 -2.29 -17.71
C ARG A 100 -6.63 -3.49 -16.98
N THR A 101 -5.80 -4.46 -16.56
CA THR A 101 -6.24 -5.66 -15.83
C THR A 101 -7.05 -5.36 -14.58
N VAL A 102 -6.84 -4.22 -13.93
CA VAL A 102 -7.53 -3.84 -12.69
C VAL A 102 -9.00 -3.48 -12.92
N PHE A 103 -9.35 -3.05 -14.13
CA PHE A 103 -10.72 -2.68 -14.49
C PHE A 103 -11.63 -3.89 -14.76
N HIS A 104 -11.07 -5.10 -15.02
CA HIS A 104 -11.86 -6.28 -15.36
C HIS A 104 -12.99 -6.63 -14.37
N PRO A 105 -12.86 -6.50 -13.05
CA PRO A 105 -13.97 -6.77 -12.14
C PRO A 105 -15.14 -5.79 -12.24
N ARG A 106 -14.96 -4.67 -12.95
CA ARG A 106 -15.92 -3.58 -13.08
C ARG A 106 -16.45 -3.40 -14.52
N ILE A 107 -16.12 -4.32 -15.43
CA ILE A 107 -16.60 -4.25 -16.82
C ILE A 107 -18.10 -4.51 -16.89
N ASN A 108 -18.77 -3.75 -17.78
CA ASN A 108 -20.22 -3.77 -17.95
C ASN A 108 -20.68 -4.51 -19.22
N TYR A 109 -19.88 -5.45 -19.73
CA TYR A 109 -20.23 -6.29 -20.87
C TYR A 109 -20.09 -7.78 -20.53
N GLY A 110 -20.92 -8.62 -21.21
CA GLY A 110 -20.90 -10.06 -21.05
C GLY A 110 -20.00 -10.78 -22.06
N LEU A 111 -19.87 -12.11 -21.92
CA LEU A 111 -19.09 -12.94 -22.84
C LEU A 111 -19.58 -12.84 -24.29
N LEU A 112 -20.90 -12.75 -24.50
CA LEU A 112 -21.50 -12.59 -25.84
C LEU A 112 -21.15 -11.25 -26.47
N ASP A 113 -21.16 -10.16 -25.66
CA ASP A 113 -20.80 -8.81 -26.11
C ASP A 113 -19.34 -8.76 -26.57
N SER A 114 -18.47 -9.44 -25.82
CA SER A 114 -17.05 -9.56 -26.14
C SER A 114 -16.80 -10.37 -27.41
N PHE A 115 -17.50 -11.50 -27.55
CA PHE A 115 -17.36 -12.38 -28.73
C PHE A 115 -17.83 -11.71 -30.02
N LEU A 116 -18.97 -11.00 -29.96
CA LEU A 116 -19.57 -10.32 -31.11
C LEU A 116 -19.00 -8.91 -31.36
N ARG A 117 -18.09 -8.44 -30.47
CA ARG A 117 -17.48 -7.10 -30.53
C ARG A 117 -18.50 -5.98 -30.78
N ILE A 118 -19.64 -6.08 -30.10
CA ILE A 118 -20.69 -5.05 -30.26
C ILE A 118 -20.25 -3.71 -29.70
N ALA A 119 -20.95 -2.64 -30.08
CA ALA A 119 -20.59 -1.25 -29.75
C ALA A 119 -20.33 -1.01 -28.26
N ARG A 120 -21.06 -1.70 -27.37
CA ARG A 120 -20.88 -1.62 -25.92
C ARG A 120 -19.50 -2.13 -25.46
N TYR A 121 -19.00 -3.23 -26.04
CA TYR A 121 -17.67 -3.75 -25.78
C TYR A 121 -16.61 -2.73 -26.21
N SER A 122 -16.67 -2.23 -27.46
CA SER A 122 -15.67 -1.27 -27.98
C SER A 122 -15.63 0.02 -27.17
N ALA A 123 -16.78 0.58 -26.81
CA ALA A 123 -16.86 1.80 -26.00
C ALA A 123 -16.26 1.61 -24.59
N GLU A 124 -16.48 0.44 -23.96
CA GLU A 124 -15.93 0.15 -22.63
C GLU A 124 -14.42 -0.06 -22.68
N GLU A 125 -13.90 -0.77 -23.69
CA GLU A 125 -12.46 -0.96 -23.92
C GLU A 125 -11.74 0.37 -24.19
N GLU A 126 -12.34 1.26 -24.99
CA GLU A 126 -11.82 2.61 -25.20
C GLU A 126 -11.78 3.41 -23.89
N ARG A 127 -12.84 3.34 -23.08
CA ARG A 127 -12.92 4.01 -21.77
C ARG A 127 -11.84 3.50 -20.83
N ILE A 128 -11.64 2.17 -20.73
CA ILE A 128 -10.60 1.55 -19.90
C ILE A 128 -9.22 1.98 -20.36
N THR A 129 -8.98 1.97 -21.68
CA THR A 129 -7.71 2.37 -22.28
C THR A 129 -7.40 3.84 -21.98
N ALA A 130 -8.38 4.74 -22.19
CA ALA A 130 -8.21 6.16 -21.92
C ALA A 130 -7.89 6.43 -20.43
N ARG A 131 -8.62 5.82 -19.49
CA ARG A 131 -8.36 5.94 -18.05
C ARG A 131 -7.00 5.37 -17.66
N SER A 132 -6.60 4.25 -18.25
CA SER A 132 -5.29 3.65 -18.01
C SER A 132 -4.16 4.56 -18.50
N LEU A 133 -4.29 5.17 -19.67
CA LEU A 133 -3.32 6.12 -20.20
C LEU A 133 -3.25 7.41 -19.36
N GLU A 134 -4.37 7.89 -18.83
CA GLU A 134 -4.39 9.04 -17.92
C GLU A 134 -3.60 8.75 -16.63
N LEU A 135 -3.81 7.57 -16.02
CA LEU A 135 -3.02 7.14 -14.86
C LEU A 135 -1.53 7.00 -15.20
N LEU A 136 -1.21 6.41 -16.34
CA LEU A 136 0.18 6.28 -16.79
C LEU A 136 0.82 7.65 -17.04
N LYS A 137 0.07 8.61 -17.59
CA LYS A 137 0.54 9.99 -17.74
C LYS A 137 0.84 10.63 -16.39
N THR A 138 -0.03 10.45 -15.41
CA THR A 138 0.16 10.91 -14.03
C THR A 138 1.42 10.32 -13.38
N MET A 139 1.78 9.09 -13.74
CA MET A 139 2.99 8.39 -13.26
C MET A 139 4.23 8.61 -14.14
N ASN A 140 4.17 9.47 -15.16
CA ASN A 140 5.23 9.69 -16.15
C ASN A 140 5.66 8.39 -16.87
N LEU A 141 4.68 7.56 -17.25
CA LEU A 141 4.87 6.28 -17.94
C LEU A 141 4.11 6.16 -19.27
N ALA A 142 3.42 7.22 -19.69
CA ALA A 142 2.56 7.18 -20.89
C ALA A 142 3.35 6.92 -22.17
N ASP A 143 4.55 7.48 -22.30
CA ASP A 143 5.49 7.27 -23.42
C ASP A 143 6.01 5.83 -23.52
N ARG A 144 5.82 5.03 -22.49
CA ARG A 144 6.22 3.61 -22.39
C ARG A 144 5.05 2.66 -22.33
N ALA A 145 3.83 3.13 -22.64
CA ALA A 145 2.60 2.35 -22.52
C ALA A 145 2.66 0.98 -23.22
N GLU A 146 3.26 0.94 -24.42
CA GLU A 146 3.40 -0.28 -25.23
C GLU A 146 4.65 -1.12 -24.88
N MET A 147 5.53 -0.61 -24.00
CA MET A 147 6.72 -1.35 -23.58
C MET A 147 6.31 -2.53 -22.69
N THR A 148 6.99 -3.66 -22.84
CA THR A 148 6.85 -4.79 -21.92
C THR A 148 7.32 -4.39 -20.52
N ALA A 149 6.51 -4.66 -19.49
CA ALA A 149 6.79 -4.22 -18.11
C ALA A 149 8.13 -4.73 -17.56
N ALA A 150 8.62 -5.91 -18.00
CA ALA A 150 9.92 -6.43 -17.63
C ALA A 150 11.10 -5.56 -18.09
N ASN A 151 10.92 -4.77 -19.13
CA ASN A 151 11.97 -3.93 -19.73
C ASN A 151 12.06 -2.54 -19.10
N LEU A 152 11.17 -2.21 -18.17
CA LEU A 152 11.23 -0.96 -17.43
C LEU A 152 12.39 -0.96 -16.43
N PRO A 153 13.07 0.19 -16.22
CA PRO A 153 13.93 0.40 -15.07
C PRO A 153 13.19 0.13 -13.76
N TYR A 154 13.91 -0.22 -12.70
CA TYR A 154 13.31 -0.63 -11.42
C TYR A 154 12.38 0.43 -10.83
N GLY A 155 12.78 1.70 -10.81
CA GLY A 155 11.95 2.80 -10.33
C GLY A 155 10.64 2.96 -11.12
N ASP A 156 10.68 2.71 -12.44
CA ASP A 156 9.50 2.76 -13.30
C ASP A 156 8.58 1.54 -13.08
N GLN A 157 9.16 0.36 -12.81
CA GLN A 157 8.35 -0.80 -12.39
C GLN A 157 7.60 -0.52 -11.09
N ARG A 158 8.23 0.17 -10.13
CA ARG A 158 7.57 0.58 -8.88
C ARG A 158 6.46 1.60 -9.15
N ARG A 159 6.70 2.60 -10.01
CA ARG A 159 5.67 3.56 -10.42
C ARG A 159 4.49 2.87 -11.10
N LEU A 160 4.76 1.88 -11.96
CA LEU A 160 3.72 1.08 -12.60
C LEU A 160 2.91 0.25 -11.59
N GLU A 161 3.56 -0.34 -10.58
CA GLU A 161 2.85 -1.06 -9.51
C GLU A 161 1.90 -0.14 -8.74
N ILE A 162 2.34 1.08 -8.44
CA ILE A 162 1.50 2.10 -7.80
C ILE A 162 0.36 2.53 -8.74
N ALA A 163 0.63 2.79 -10.03
CA ALA A 163 -0.40 3.11 -11.02
C ALA A 163 -1.48 2.03 -11.08
N ARG A 164 -1.06 0.76 -11.07
CA ARG A 164 -1.97 -0.37 -11.05
C ARG A 164 -2.82 -0.42 -9.78
N ALA A 165 -2.25 -0.12 -8.62
CA ALA A 165 -3.01 -0.03 -7.37
C ALA A 165 -4.05 1.11 -7.42
N LEU A 166 -3.69 2.26 -7.97
CA LEU A 166 -4.57 3.43 -8.13
C LEU A 166 -5.70 3.22 -9.14
N ALA A 167 -5.50 2.37 -10.17
CA ALA A 167 -6.55 2.02 -11.14
C ALA A 167 -7.78 1.41 -10.48
N GLY A 168 -7.63 0.81 -9.29
CA GLY A 168 -8.72 0.33 -8.45
C GLY A 168 -9.49 1.43 -7.72
N GLU A 169 -9.15 2.71 -7.90
CA GLU A 169 -9.76 3.85 -7.20
C GLU A 169 -9.85 3.62 -5.67
N PRO A 170 -8.72 3.29 -5.02
CA PRO A 170 -8.74 2.95 -3.60
C PRO A 170 -9.04 4.18 -2.74
N LYS A 171 -9.62 3.92 -1.56
CA LYS A 171 -9.73 4.90 -0.47
C LYS A 171 -8.54 4.79 0.50
N LEU A 172 -7.97 3.60 0.61
CA LEU A 172 -6.79 3.30 1.42
C LEU A 172 -5.75 2.57 0.57
N LEU A 173 -4.55 3.12 0.50
CA LEU A 173 -3.40 2.53 -0.16
C LEU A 173 -2.37 2.07 0.87
N LEU A 174 -2.05 0.78 0.86
CA LEU A 174 -1.02 0.18 1.68
C LEU A 174 0.26 0.08 0.85
N LEU A 175 1.30 0.83 1.23
CA LEU A 175 2.61 0.81 0.58
C LEU A 175 3.61 0.00 1.42
N ASP A 176 4.12 -1.09 0.87
CA ASP A 176 5.02 -2.02 1.56
C ASP A 176 6.46 -1.83 1.05
N GLU A 177 7.29 -1.10 1.80
CA GLU A 177 8.68 -0.76 1.52
C GLU A 177 8.89 -0.23 0.07
N PRO A 178 8.18 0.85 -0.31
CA PRO A 178 8.22 1.33 -1.69
C PRO A 178 9.60 1.86 -2.13
N ALA A 179 10.45 2.28 -1.19
CA ALA A 179 11.81 2.78 -1.47
C ALA A 179 12.88 1.68 -1.51
N ALA A 180 12.51 0.40 -1.29
CA ALA A 180 13.48 -0.68 -1.28
C ALA A 180 14.23 -0.79 -2.62
N GLY A 181 15.56 -0.79 -2.57
CA GLY A 181 16.42 -0.89 -3.77
C GLY A 181 16.57 0.38 -4.59
N MET A 182 16.03 1.51 -4.15
CA MET A 182 16.17 2.81 -4.80
C MET A 182 17.42 3.56 -4.36
N ASN A 183 17.99 4.33 -5.28
CA ASN A 183 19.08 5.27 -4.95
C ASN A 183 18.51 6.56 -4.31
N PRO A 184 19.35 7.43 -3.68
CA PRO A 184 18.86 8.63 -2.98
C PRO A 184 18.05 9.60 -3.85
N SER A 185 18.36 9.74 -5.14
CA SER A 185 17.63 10.60 -6.07
C SER A 185 16.24 10.04 -6.38
N GLU A 186 16.14 8.72 -6.57
CA GLU A 186 14.86 8.03 -6.79
C GLU A 186 13.96 8.11 -5.55
N VAL A 187 14.55 8.04 -4.35
CA VAL A 187 13.84 8.21 -3.08
C VAL A 187 13.18 9.58 -2.98
N GLY A 188 13.90 10.66 -3.35
CA GLY A 188 13.33 12.02 -3.38
C GLY A 188 12.10 12.10 -4.29
N THR A 189 12.22 11.56 -5.51
CA THR A 189 11.10 11.50 -6.47
C THR A 189 9.92 10.66 -5.94
N LEU A 190 10.20 9.56 -5.23
CA LEU A 190 9.16 8.73 -4.61
C LEU A 190 8.41 9.50 -3.49
N VAL A 191 9.12 10.25 -2.66
CA VAL A 191 8.54 11.08 -1.60
C VAL A 191 7.54 12.08 -2.19
N GLU A 192 7.95 12.80 -3.24
CA GLU A 192 7.08 13.73 -3.95
C GLU A 192 5.88 13.03 -4.57
N LEU A 193 6.09 11.86 -5.17
CA LEU A 193 5.02 11.06 -5.76
C LEU A 193 3.99 10.60 -4.72
N ILE A 194 4.41 10.13 -3.56
CA ILE A 194 3.49 9.67 -2.49
C ILE A 194 2.63 10.85 -2.00
N ARG A 195 3.22 12.02 -1.77
CA ARG A 195 2.48 13.23 -1.40
C ARG A 195 1.49 13.65 -2.47
N PHE A 196 1.95 13.68 -3.73
CA PHE A 196 1.11 13.98 -4.87
C PHE A 196 -0.09 13.03 -4.98
N ILE A 197 0.13 11.71 -4.84
CA ILE A 197 -0.92 10.68 -4.86
C ILE A 197 -1.96 10.95 -3.77
N ARG A 198 -1.54 11.19 -2.52
CA ARG A 198 -2.43 11.51 -1.42
C ARG A 198 -3.31 12.72 -1.77
N ASP A 199 -2.68 13.80 -2.23
CA ASP A 199 -3.35 15.08 -2.46
C ASP A 199 -4.24 15.07 -3.71
N HIS A 200 -3.77 14.47 -4.80
CA HIS A 200 -4.48 14.44 -6.07
C HIS A 200 -5.67 13.47 -6.05
N PHE A 201 -5.46 12.26 -5.54
CA PHE A 201 -6.51 11.24 -5.49
C PHE A 201 -7.33 11.24 -4.19
N LYS A 202 -6.98 12.10 -3.22
CA LYS A 202 -7.65 12.20 -1.90
C LYS A 202 -7.75 10.85 -1.20
N ILE A 203 -6.66 10.10 -1.16
CA ILE A 203 -6.57 8.77 -0.55
C ILE A 203 -5.74 8.79 0.73
N THR A 204 -6.11 7.92 1.66
CA THR A 204 -5.32 7.66 2.86
C THR A 204 -4.21 6.66 2.55
N ILE A 205 -3.04 6.85 3.12
CA ILE A 205 -1.88 5.98 2.88
C ILE A 205 -1.36 5.43 4.22
N LEU A 206 -1.24 4.11 4.31
CA LEU A 206 -0.47 3.45 5.37
C LEU A 206 0.81 2.89 4.75
N LEU A 207 1.95 3.36 5.25
CA LEU A 207 3.27 3.10 4.70
C LEU A 207 4.09 2.24 5.66
N ILE A 208 4.59 1.08 5.20
CA ILE A 208 5.68 0.37 5.87
C ILE A 208 6.98 0.83 5.23
N GLU A 209 7.89 1.34 6.03
CA GLU A 209 9.24 1.73 5.58
C GLU A 209 10.26 1.62 6.71
N HIS A 210 11.50 1.41 6.35
CA HIS A 210 12.64 1.41 7.26
C HIS A 210 13.67 2.51 6.95
N GLN A 211 13.54 3.18 5.80
CA GLN A 211 14.36 4.33 5.43
C GLN A 211 13.82 5.59 6.10
N MET A 212 14.51 6.06 7.15
CA MET A 212 14.08 7.25 7.92
C MET A 212 13.93 8.48 7.04
N GLY A 213 14.76 8.62 5.98
CA GLY A 213 14.65 9.72 5.01
C GLY A 213 13.31 9.78 4.28
N VAL A 214 12.65 8.63 4.03
CA VAL A 214 11.30 8.57 3.47
C VAL A 214 10.27 8.91 4.54
N VAL A 215 10.32 8.17 5.65
CA VAL A 215 9.34 8.23 6.73
C VAL A 215 9.19 9.63 7.29
N MET A 216 10.32 10.28 7.61
CA MET A 216 10.36 11.63 8.20
C MET A 216 9.84 12.71 7.26
N ASN A 217 9.95 12.50 5.94
CA ASN A 217 9.50 13.49 4.95
C ASN A 217 8.07 13.26 4.45
N VAL A 218 7.50 12.04 4.59
CA VAL A 218 6.20 11.70 4.01
C VAL A 218 5.10 11.59 5.06
N CYS A 219 5.42 10.98 6.22
CA CYS A 219 4.41 10.64 7.21
C CYS A 219 4.07 11.82 8.11
N GLU A 220 2.79 11.99 8.37
CA GLU A 220 2.27 12.95 9.35
C GLU A 220 2.37 12.39 10.77
N ARG A 221 2.28 11.08 10.91
CA ARG A 221 2.33 10.35 12.16
C ARG A 221 3.00 8.99 11.96
N LEU A 222 3.69 8.51 13.00
CA LEU A 222 4.35 7.22 13.02
C LEU A 222 3.80 6.34 14.13
N VAL A 223 3.73 5.04 13.83
CA VAL A 223 3.49 3.98 14.81
C VAL A 223 4.68 3.03 14.74
N VAL A 224 5.32 2.79 15.89
CA VAL A 224 6.52 1.96 15.98
C VAL A 224 6.17 0.63 16.60
N LEU A 225 6.47 -0.44 15.85
CA LEU A 225 6.32 -1.82 16.33
C LEU A 225 7.66 -2.39 16.77
N ASP A 226 7.62 -3.19 17.82
CA ASP A 226 8.67 -4.10 18.21
C ASP A 226 8.06 -5.37 18.78
N PHE A 227 8.55 -6.55 18.36
CA PHE A 227 8.02 -7.87 18.75
C PHE A 227 6.49 -8.01 18.75
N GLY A 228 5.82 -7.40 17.76
CA GLY A 228 4.37 -7.47 17.59
C GLY A 228 3.55 -6.50 18.43
N GLU A 229 4.18 -5.63 19.22
CA GLU A 229 3.54 -4.64 20.09
C GLU A 229 3.89 -3.21 19.66
N ILE A 230 3.00 -2.26 19.90
CA ILE A 230 3.29 -0.84 19.70
C ILE A 230 4.15 -0.34 20.87
N ILE A 231 5.36 0.12 20.58
CA ILE A 231 6.27 0.69 21.60
C ILE A 231 6.24 2.22 21.64
N ALA A 232 5.83 2.88 20.56
CA ALA A 232 5.65 4.33 20.48
C ALA A 232 4.70 4.70 19.34
N ALA A 233 4.01 5.83 19.48
CA ALA A 233 3.25 6.48 18.42
C ALA A 233 3.31 8.00 18.62
N GLY A 234 3.42 8.78 17.55
CA GLY A 234 3.50 10.24 17.61
C GLY A 234 4.00 10.87 16.30
N LEU A 235 4.35 12.13 16.37
CA LEU A 235 4.94 12.87 15.26
C LEU A 235 6.34 12.31 14.90
N PRO A 236 6.76 12.41 13.63
CA PRO A 236 8.07 11.90 13.21
C PRO A 236 9.23 12.38 14.09
N GLU A 237 9.26 13.67 14.45
CA GLU A 237 10.32 14.24 15.31
C GLU A 237 10.32 13.69 16.74
N GLU A 238 9.13 13.41 17.30
CA GLU A 238 9.01 12.79 18.63
C GLU A 238 9.55 11.35 18.61
N ILE A 239 9.21 10.61 17.55
CA ILE A 239 9.65 9.23 17.37
C ILE A 239 11.16 9.16 17.15
N ARG A 240 11.75 10.09 16.40
CA ARG A 240 13.19 10.16 16.16
C ARG A 240 14.00 10.25 17.46
N ASN A 241 13.47 10.95 18.45
CA ASN A 241 14.15 11.20 19.74
C ASN A 241 13.68 10.24 20.84
N ASN A 242 12.80 9.30 20.53
CA ASN A 242 12.24 8.38 21.53
C ASN A 242 13.26 7.31 21.91
N LYS A 243 13.64 7.27 23.19
CA LYS A 243 14.63 6.34 23.72
C LYS A 243 14.28 4.87 23.48
N LYS A 244 13.01 4.48 23.67
CA LYS A 244 12.55 3.09 23.40
C LYS A 244 12.72 2.71 21.94
N VAL A 245 12.45 3.65 21.03
CA VAL A 245 12.61 3.44 19.59
C VAL A 245 14.09 3.27 19.23
N LEU A 246 14.95 4.15 19.75
CA LEU A 246 16.40 4.03 19.54
C LEU A 246 16.95 2.69 20.06
N GLU A 247 16.53 2.26 21.25
CA GLU A 247 16.92 0.96 21.83
C GLU A 247 16.45 -0.23 20.99
N ALA A 248 15.24 -0.16 20.38
CA ALA A 248 14.72 -1.21 19.53
C ALA A 248 15.51 -1.37 18.22
N TYR A 249 16.04 -0.27 17.66
CA TYR A 249 16.83 -0.31 16.43
C TYR A 249 18.33 -0.57 16.65
N LEU A 250 18.90 -0.06 17.72
CA LEU A 250 20.34 -0.13 18.00
C LEU A 250 20.74 -1.30 18.92
N GLY A 251 19.76 -1.92 19.59
CA GLY A 251 19.98 -2.91 20.63
C GLY A 251 20.17 -2.27 22.02
N LYS A 252 19.84 -3.00 23.08
CA LYS A 252 19.99 -2.53 24.48
C LYS A 252 21.47 -2.31 24.77
N GLY A 253 21.84 -1.09 25.12
CA GLY A 253 23.19 -0.74 25.58
C GLY A 253 23.96 0.30 24.75
N VAL A 254 23.40 0.82 23.67
CA VAL A 254 24.00 1.94 22.93
C VAL A 254 23.52 3.25 23.54
N THR A 255 24.38 3.87 24.32
CA THR A 255 24.17 5.27 24.80
C THR A 255 24.43 6.17 23.59
N VAL A 256 23.40 6.86 23.10
CA VAL A 256 23.59 7.94 22.14
C VAL A 256 24.22 9.10 22.90
N ALA A 257 25.47 9.39 22.57
CA ALA A 257 26.24 10.53 23.09
C ALA A 257 25.69 11.84 22.48
#